data_bde70de6de864976e17cf484e06b841c
#
_entry.id   bde70de6de864976e17cf484e06b841c
#
_cell.length_a   1.000
_cell.length_b   1.000
_cell.length_c   1.000
_cell.angle_alpha   90.00
_cell.angle_beta   90.00
_cell.angle_gamma   90.00
#
_symmetry.space_group_name_H-M   'P 1'
#
loop_
_entity.id
_entity.type
_entity.pdbx_description
1 polymer ?
#
loop_
_entity_poly.entity_id
_entity_poly.type
_entity_poly.pdbx_seq_one_letter_code
_entity_poly.pdbx_strand_id
1 'polypeptide(L)'
;MAQPEDVMDEALANELNTDDSMAGTTHLNDSVEEESEYEKLRAELNDAKDKYLRLVAEFENFRKRNAKERMELTQTAGKDIIQSLLDVVDDSNRATKQMETTTDINMIKEGVSLVFNKLRNTLQQKGLKAMDSINQPFDADLHEAITEIPAPNEDMVGKVIDVIQPGYYLNDKLIRHAKVVVGK
;
A
#
# COMPACT_ATOMS: atom_id res chain seq x y z
N MET A 1 -53.71 -33.97 -0.18
CA MET A 1 -52.54 -33.61 0.64
C MET A 1 -53.01 -32.59 1.67
N ALA A 2 -53.42 -33.10 2.85
CA ALA A 2 -53.95 -32.30 3.95
C ALA A 2 -52.83 -31.95 4.90
N GLN A 3 -52.78 -30.69 5.33
CA GLN A 3 -51.83 -30.16 6.33
C GLN A 3 -52.25 -30.59 7.75
N PRO A 4 -51.32 -30.88 8.68
CA PRO A 4 -51.60 -31.25 10.05
C PRO A 4 -51.49 -30.04 10.97
N GLU A 5 -52.58 -29.28 11.14
CA GLU A 5 -52.69 -28.15 12.11
C GLU A 5 -54.00 -28.23 12.91
N ASP A 6 -54.41 -29.40 13.38
CA ASP A 6 -55.67 -29.48 14.13
C ASP A 6 -55.68 -30.50 15.30
N VAL A 7 -54.58 -30.68 16.04
CA VAL A 7 -54.56 -31.65 17.18
C VAL A 7 -53.86 -31.09 18.43
N MET A 8 -53.82 -29.80 18.68
CA MET A 8 -53.23 -29.28 19.94
C MET A 8 -54.12 -28.36 20.78
N ASP A 9 -55.40 -28.36 20.62
CA ASP A 9 -56.29 -27.44 21.37
C ASP A 9 -57.30 -28.10 22.33
N GLU A 10 -57.14 -29.37 22.67
CA GLU A 10 -58.10 -30.08 23.56
C GLU A 10 -57.51 -30.65 24.86
N ALA A 11 -56.22 -30.32 25.20
CA ALA A 11 -55.58 -30.87 26.41
C ALA A 11 -55.36 -29.87 27.54
N LEU A 12 -55.82 -28.61 27.44
CA LEU A 12 -55.56 -27.55 28.43
C LEU A 12 -56.81 -27.03 29.17
N ALA A 13 -57.92 -27.71 29.10
CA ALA A 13 -59.18 -27.25 29.73
C ALA A 13 -59.63 -28.03 30.99
N ASN A 14 -58.75 -28.77 31.63
CA ASN A 14 -59.23 -29.56 32.77
C ASN A 14 -58.25 -29.69 33.95
N GLU A 15 -57.74 -28.60 34.45
CA GLU A 15 -57.14 -28.51 35.80
C GLU A 15 -57.30 -27.12 36.40
N LEU A 16 -58.50 -26.69 36.62
CA LEU A 16 -58.83 -25.51 37.46
C LEU A 16 -59.91 -25.91 38.45
N ASN A 17 -59.51 -26.56 39.53
CA ASN A 17 -60.15 -26.33 40.82
C ASN A 17 -59.39 -27.05 41.97
N THR A 18 -59.26 -26.28 43.02
CA THR A 18 -58.79 -26.52 44.39
C THR A 18 -57.35 -26.12 44.69
N ASP A 19 -57.10 -25.04 45.36
CA ASP A 19 -57.09 -24.90 46.80
C ASP A 19 -56.80 -23.44 47.19
N ASP A 20 -57.64 -22.98 48.06
CA ASP A 20 -57.60 -21.68 48.73
C ASP A 20 -56.60 -21.77 49.89
N SER A 21 -55.42 -21.21 49.82
CA SER A 21 -54.69 -20.72 51.01
C SER A 21 -53.54 -19.77 50.69
N MET A 22 -53.76 -18.52 51.01
CA MET A 22 -52.78 -17.57 51.59
C MET A 22 -51.30 -17.86 51.37
N ALA A 23 -50.71 -17.21 50.39
CA ALA A 23 -49.29 -16.79 50.47
C ALA A 23 -49.05 -15.56 49.60
N GLY A 24 -49.00 -14.45 50.22
CA GLY A 24 -48.03 -13.39 50.15
C GLY A 24 -47.65 -12.83 48.76
N THR A 25 -48.05 -11.64 48.54
CA THR A 25 -47.50 -10.46 47.83
C THR A 25 -46.02 -10.44 47.42
N THR A 26 -45.33 -11.58 47.25
CA THR A 26 -43.92 -11.64 46.81
C THR A 26 -43.76 -11.83 45.33
N HIS A 27 -44.73 -12.42 44.61
CA HIS A 27 -44.63 -12.66 43.17
C HIS A 27 -44.88 -11.42 42.27
N LEU A 28 -45.51 -10.37 42.79
CA LEU A 28 -45.75 -9.13 42.02
C LEU A 28 -44.55 -8.20 41.98
N ASN A 29 -43.65 -8.28 42.97
CA ASN A 29 -42.42 -7.46 42.99
C ASN A 29 -41.35 -8.02 42.08
N ASP A 30 -41.19 -9.34 41.99
CA ASP A 30 -40.22 -9.99 41.13
C ASP A 30 -40.49 -9.71 39.63
N SER A 31 -41.79 -9.74 39.24
CA SER A 31 -42.16 -9.44 37.83
C SER A 31 -41.93 -7.99 37.42
N VAL A 32 -42.06 -7.03 38.35
CA VAL A 32 -41.83 -5.61 38.09
C VAL A 32 -40.31 -5.29 38.00
N GLU A 33 -39.50 -5.97 38.83
CA GLU A 33 -38.04 -5.85 38.75
C GLU A 33 -37.48 -6.46 37.49
N GLU A 34 -37.94 -7.65 37.06
CA GLU A 34 -37.57 -8.30 35.80
C GLU A 34 -37.98 -7.46 34.58
N GLU A 35 -39.17 -6.85 34.58
CA GLU A 35 -39.65 -6.00 33.50
C GLU A 35 -38.79 -4.70 33.40
N SER A 36 -38.39 -4.14 34.54
CA SER A 36 -37.48 -2.98 34.61
C SER A 36 -36.06 -3.31 34.11
N GLU A 37 -35.53 -4.49 34.44
CA GLU A 37 -34.22 -4.94 33.91
C GLU A 37 -34.26 -5.22 32.42
N TYR A 38 -35.34 -5.81 31.93
CA TYR A 38 -35.54 -6.06 30.50
C TYR A 38 -35.61 -4.75 29.70
N GLU A 39 -36.30 -3.73 30.20
CA GLU A 39 -36.34 -2.41 29.57
C GLU A 39 -34.96 -1.74 29.54
N LYS A 40 -34.18 -1.83 30.61
CA LYS A 40 -32.81 -1.30 30.68
C LYS A 40 -31.91 -2.01 29.68
N LEU A 41 -31.90 -3.33 29.64
CA LEU A 41 -31.12 -4.13 28.69
C LEU A 41 -31.49 -3.82 27.24
N ARG A 42 -32.80 -3.62 26.98
CA ARG A 42 -33.29 -3.25 25.66
C ARG A 42 -32.83 -1.84 25.25
N ALA A 43 -32.81 -0.90 26.18
CA ALA A 43 -32.31 0.45 25.95
C ALA A 43 -30.80 0.44 25.70
N GLU A 44 -30.02 -0.31 26.47
CA GLU A 44 -28.58 -0.49 26.26
C GLU A 44 -28.26 -1.16 24.93
N LEU A 45 -29.03 -2.18 24.57
CA LEU A 45 -28.89 -2.86 23.27
C LEU A 45 -29.17 -1.90 22.09
N ASN A 46 -30.18 -1.05 22.19
CA ASN A 46 -30.49 -0.06 21.16
C ASN A 46 -29.41 1.01 21.07
N ASP A 47 -28.92 1.53 22.21
CA ASP A 47 -27.80 2.47 22.23
C ASP A 47 -26.51 1.86 21.65
N ALA A 48 -26.23 0.61 21.98
CA ALA A 48 -25.11 -0.12 21.40
C ALA A 48 -25.25 -0.32 19.88
N LYS A 49 -26.47 -0.64 19.39
CA LYS A 49 -26.76 -0.74 17.95
C LYS A 49 -26.59 0.59 17.24
N ASP A 50 -27.09 1.68 17.83
CA ASP A 50 -26.96 3.00 17.22
C ASP A 50 -25.49 3.46 17.16
N LYS A 51 -24.72 3.21 18.23
CA LYS A 51 -23.27 3.42 18.24
C LYS A 51 -22.56 2.59 17.18
N TYR A 52 -22.93 1.31 17.04
CA TYR A 52 -22.38 0.43 16.04
C TYR A 52 -22.68 0.92 14.61
N LEU A 53 -23.93 1.28 14.31
CA LEU A 53 -24.32 1.80 13.00
C LEU A 53 -23.59 3.09 12.65
N ARG A 54 -23.43 3.99 13.63
CA ARG A 54 -22.65 5.21 13.45
C ARG A 54 -21.17 4.90 13.15
N LEU A 55 -20.58 3.98 13.92
CA LEU A 55 -19.19 3.57 13.72
C LEU A 55 -18.96 2.94 12.34
N VAL A 56 -19.91 2.11 11.88
CA VAL A 56 -19.86 1.51 10.54
C VAL A 56 -19.91 2.60 9.47
N ALA A 57 -20.81 3.58 9.61
CA ALA A 57 -20.90 4.69 8.66
C ALA A 57 -19.61 5.56 8.64
N GLU A 58 -19.05 5.85 9.81
CA GLU A 58 -17.77 6.56 9.94
C GLU A 58 -16.63 5.77 9.30
N PHE A 59 -16.58 4.45 9.51
CA PHE A 59 -15.57 3.58 8.91
C PHE A 59 -15.67 3.53 7.38
N GLU A 60 -16.89 3.44 6.83
CA GLU A 60 -17.10 3.49 5.38
C GLU A 60 -16.67 4.84 4.79
N ASN A 61 -17.01 5.94 5.44
CA ASN A 61 -16.57 7.26 5.03
C ASN A 61 -15.04 7.41 5.09
N PHE A 62 -14.41 6.91 6.15
CA PHE A 62 -12.96 6.85 6.28
C PHE A 62 -12.33 6.04 5.15
N ARG A 63 -12.87 4.85 4.85
CA ARG A 63 -12.39 4.00 3.76
C ARG A 63 -12.47 4.68 2.40
N LYS A 64 -13.60 5.34 2.10
CA LYS A 64 -13.79 6.10 0.84
C LYS A 64 -12.79 7.26 0.74
N ARG A 65 -12.63 8.04 1.82
CA ARG A 65 -11.67 9.14 1.87
C ARG A 65 -10.24 8.65 1.68
N ASN A 66 -9.84 7.61 2.39
CA ASN A 66 -8.49 7.03 2.30
C ASN A 66 -8.19 6.50 0.88
N ALA A 67 -9.17 5.85 0.23
CA ALA A 67 -9.02 5.40 -1.15
C ALA A 67 -8.81 6.58 -2.11
N LYS A 68 -9.55 7.68 -1.93
CA LYS A 68 -9.40 8.90 -2.73
C LYS A 68 -8.03 9.55 -2.50
N GLU A 69 -7.63 9.73 -1.24
CA GLU A 69 -6.31 10.28 -0.88
C GLU A 69 -5.15 9.45 -1.45
N ARG A 70 -5.25 8.11 -1.40
CA ARG A 70 -4.24 7.24 -2.02
C ARG A 70 -4.18 7.39 -3.53
N MET A 71 -5.32 7.56 -4.19
CA MET A 71 -5.37 7.80 -5.64
C MET A 71 -4.73 9.16 -5.99
N GLU A 72 -5.04 10.21 -5.25
CA GLU A 72 -4.46 11.54 -5.42
C GLU A 72 -2.94 11.52 -5.17
N LEU A 73 -2.48 10.85 -4.09
CA LEU A 73 -1.06 10.65 -3.81
C LEU A 73 -0.35 9.91 -4.96
N THR A 74 -0.96 8.87 -5.51
CA THR A 74 -0.38 8.13 -6.63
C THR A 74 -0.27 9.00 -7.88
N GLN A 75 -1.28 9.82 -8.17
CA GLN A 75 -1.26 10.75 -9.31
C GLN A 75 -0.23 11.87 -9.14
N THR A 76 0.00 12.31 -7.92
CA THR A 76 0.92 13.44 -7.62
C THR A 76 2.31 13.00 -7.16
N ALA A 77 2.53 11.70 -6.92
CA ALA A 77 3.80 11.16 -6.41
C ALA A 77 5.02 11.54 -7.27
N GLY A 78 4.84 11.65 -8.58
CA GLY A 78 5.88 12.07 -9.51
C GLY A 78 6.09 13.58 -9.63
N LYS A 79 5.19 14.41 -9.08
CA LYS A 79 5.20 15.86 -9.27
C LYS A 79 6.54 16.50 -8.89
N ASP A 80 7.05 16.19 -7.70
CA ASP A 80 8.27 16.79 -7.18
C ASP A 80 9.52 16.37 -7.98
N ILE A 81 9.51 15.15 -8.51
CA ILE A 81 10.57 14.65 -9.39
C ILE A 81 10.50 15.37 -10.73
N ILE A 82 9.33 15.41 -11.34
CA ILE A 82 9.12 16.10 -12.63
C ILE A 82 9.50 17.57 -12.49
N GLN A 83 9.05 18.26 -11.46
CA GLN A 83 9.37 19.66 -11.21
C GLN A 83 10.87 19.90 -11.08
N SER A 84 11.61 19.02 -10.37
CA SER A 84 13.05 19.14 -10.25
C SER A 84 13.82 18.86 -11.56
N LEU A 85 13.20 18.12 -12.51
CA LEU A 85 13.76 17.85 -13.82
C LEU A 85 13.50 18.97 -14.83
N LEU A 86 12.51 19.85 -14.60
CA LEU A 86 12.23 20.97 -15.52
C LEU A 86 13.44 21.88 -15.70
N ASP A 87 14.19 22.15 -14.65
CA ASP A 87 15.43 22.96 -14.74
C ASP A 87 16.48 22.30 -15.62
N VAL A 88 16.52 20.96 -15.65
CA VAL A 88 17.43 20.21 -16.53
C VAL A 88 16.96 20.29 -17.98
N VAL A 89 15.64 20.23 -18.21
CA VAL A 89 15.03 20.38 -19.54
C VAL A 89 15.32 21.78 -20.10
N ASP A 90 15.20 22.83 -19.26
CA ASP A 90 15.49 24.20 -19.67
C ASP A 90 16.96 24.39 -20.03
N ASP A 91 17.88 23.82 -19.25
CA ASP A 91 19.33 23.84 -19.57
C ASP A 91 19.62 23.04 -20.84
N SER A 92 18.94 21.91 -21.07
CA SER A 92 19.06 21.13 -22.29
C SER A 92 18.62 21.94 -23.51
N ASN A 93 17.46 22.61 -23.44
CA ASN A 93 16.96 23.49 -24.50
C ASN A 93 17.92 24.64 -24.82
N ARG A 94 18.54 25.22 -23.77
CA ARG A 94 19.54 26.28 -23.93
C ARG A 94 20.80 25.73 -24.61
N ALA A 95 21.30 24.57 -24.17
CA ALA A 95 22.45 23.92 -24.77
C ALA A 95 22.22 23.59 -26.26
N THR A 96 21.03 23.07 -26.60
CA THR A 96 20.65 22.77 -27.99
C THR A 96 20.67 24.03 -28.87
N LYS A 97 20.08 25.13 -28.40
CA LYS A 97 20.12 26.41 -29.16
C LYS A 97 21.55 26.92 -29.38
N GLN A 98 22.41 26.72 -28.36
CA GLN A 98 23.81 27.15 -28.48
C GLN A 98 24.58 26.29 -29.47
N MET A 99 24.26 24.97 -29.59
CA MET A 99 24.86 24.08 -30.61
C MET A 99 24.53 24.52 -32.05
N GLU A 100 23.35 25.10 -32.29
CA GLU A 100 22.97 25.58 -33.62
C GLU A 100 23.80 26.81 -34.07
N THR A 101 24.34 27.56 -33.10
CA THR A 101 25.07 28.82 -33.40
C THR A 101 26.59 28.70 -33.24
N THR A 102 27.08 27.67 -32.55
CA THR A 102 28.51 27.51 -32.21
C THR A 102 29.10 26.32 -32.97
N THR A 103 30.23 26.54 -33.63
CA THR A 103 31.01 25.49 -34.29
C THR A 103 32.14 24.93 -33.43
N ASP A 104 32.37 25.49 -32.25
CA ASP A 104 33.41 25.03 -31.30
C ASP A 104 32.94 23.75 -30.56
N ILE A 105 33.56 22.62 -30.95
CA ILE A 105 33.29 21.31 -30.39
C ILE A 105 33.57 21.24 -28.89
N ASN A 106 34.55 21.98 -28.36
CA ASN A 106 34.91 21.93 -26.96
C ASN A 106 33.83 22.61 -26.10
N MET A 107 33.31 23.76 -26.53
CA MET A 107 32.18 24.44 -25.87
C MET A 107 30.92 23.57 -25.91
N ILE A 108 30.66 22.87 -27.01
CA ILE A 108 29.52 21.96 -27.11
C ILE A 108 29.66 20.79 -26.10
N LYS A 109 30.84 20.15 -26.04
CA LYS A 109 31.11 19.05 -25.11
C LYS A 109 30.95 19.51 -23.64
N GLU A 110 31.45 20.67 -23.30
CA GLU A 110 31.33 21.23 -21.96
C GLU A 110 29.87 21.49 -21.62
N GLY A 111 29.10 22.14 -22.49
CA GLY A 111 27.66 22.39 -22.27
C GLY A 111 26.86 21.12 -22.07
N VAL A 112 27.09 20.10 -22.90
CA VAL A 112 26.43 18.78 -22.77
C VAL A 112 26.80 18.11 -21.44
N SER A 113 28.11 18.15 -21.10
CA SER A 113 28.59 17.56 -19.85
C SER A 113 27.93 18.21 -18.61
N LEU A 114 27.77 19.54 -18.63
CA LEU A 114 27.09 20.27 -17.56
C LEU A 114 25.62 19.82 -17.41
N VAL A 115 24.88 19.66 -18.51
CA VAL A 115 23.48 19.19 -18.49
C VAL A 115 23.39 17.79 -17.90
N PHE A 116 24.24 16.84 -18.36
CA PHE A 116 24.24 15.47 -17.84
C PHE A 116 24.66 15.40 -16.38
N ASN A 117 25.62 16.21 -15.93
CA ASN A 117 26.02 16.29 -14.54
C ASN A 117 24.88 16.85 -13.66
N LYS A 118 24.19 17.90 -14.13
CA LYS A 118 23.01 18.43 -13.43
C LYS A 118 21.91 17.37 -13.33
N LEU A 119 21.60 16.65 -14.41
CA LEU A 119 20.62 15.54 -14.40
C LEU A 119 20.98 14.51 -13.35
N ARG A 120 22.24 14.05 -13.35
CA ARG A 120 22.71 13.04 -12.40
C ARG A 120 22.59 13.51 -10.96
N ASN A 121 23.05 14.73 -10.70
CA ASN A 121 22.98 15.34 -9.36
C ASN A 121 21.53 15.51 -8.88
N THR A 122 20.62 15.98 -9.75
CA THR A 122 19.19 16.13 -9.43
C THR A 122 18.57 14.79 -9.04
N LEU A 123 18.85 13.72 -9.80
CA LEU A 123 18.36 12.39 -9.50
C LEU A 123 18.97 11.81 -8.19
N GLN A 124 20.26 12.08 -7.96
CA GLN A 124 20.91 11.67 -6.70
C GLN A 124 20.28 12.37 -5.48
N GLN A 125 19.98 13.67 -5.58
CA GLN A 125 19.27 14.40 -4.52
C GLN A 125 17.86 13.84 -4.24
N LYS A 126 17.24 13.21 -5.23
CA LYS A 126 15.97 12.50 -5.09
C LYS A 126 16.12 11.06 -4.60
N GLY A 127 17.32 10.64 -4.21
CA GLY A 127 17.59 9.34 -3.62
C GLY A 127 18.00 8.25 -4.61
N LEU A 128 18.25 8.61 -5.89
CA LEU A 128 18.77 7.66 -6.88
C LEU A 128 20.24 7.37 -6.59
N LYS A 129 20.61 6.09 -6.45
CA LYS A 129 21.98 5.62 -6.30
C LYS A 129 22.26 4.58 -7.39
N ALA A 130 23.38 4.73 -8.11
CA ALA A 130 23.85 3.70 -9.01
C ALA A 130 24.39 2.50 -8.21
N MET A 131 24.14 1.31 -8.73
CA MET A 131 24.70 0.08 -8.19
C MET A 131 26.15 -0.07 -8.64
N ASP A 132 27.04 -0.33 -7.72
CA ASP A 132 28.42 -0.70 -8.03
C ASP A 132 28.51 -2.21 -8.14
N SER A 133 28.47 -2.72 -9.36
CA SER A 133 28.43 -4.14 -9.66
C SER A 133 29.77 -4.68 -10.20
N ILE A 134 30.68 -3.82 -10.69
CA ILE A 134 31.95 -4.27 -11.29
C ILE A 134 32.83 -4.94 -10.24
N ASN A 135 33.38 -6.09 -10.57
CA ASN A 135 34.21 -6.93 -9.71
C ASN A 135 33.51 -7.49 -8.46
N GLN A 136 32.19 -7.27 -8.34
CA GLN A 136 31.41 -7.88 -7.25
C GLN A 136 30.99 -9.32 -7.62
N PRO A 137 30.78 -10.19 -6.64
CA PRO A 137 30.18 -11.50 -6.88
C PRO A 137 28.81 -11.34 -7.58
N PHE A 138 28.54 -12.24 -8.53
CA PHE A 138 27.23 -12.27 -9.14
C PHE A 138 26.16 -12.63 -8.10
N ASP A 139 25.12 -11.83 -8.04
CA ASP A 139 23.96 -12.03 -7.16
C ASP A 139 22.69 -11.93 -8.02
N ALA A 140 21.89 -13.00 -8.06
CA ALA A 140 20.66 -13.07 -8.85
C ALA A 140 19.56 -12.10 -8.37
N ASP A 141 19.60 -11.67 -7.10
CA ASP A 141 18.67 -10.70 -6.55
C ASP A 141 18.98 -9.25 -6.99
N LEU A 142 20.21 -9.01 -7.42
CA LEU A 142 20.69 -7.68 -7.81
C LEU A 142 21.06 -7.58 -9.30
N HIS A 143 21.49 -8.67 -9.90
CA HIS A 143 22.05 -8.71 -11.24
C HIS A 143 21.25 -9.63 -12.17
N GLU A 144 21.19 -9.24 -13.44
CA GLU A 144 20.69 -10.05 -14.56
C GLU A 144 21.89 -10.40 -15.45
N ALA A 145 22.31 -11.65 -15.45
CA ALA A 145 23.40 -12.12 -16.31
C ALA A 145 22.92 -12.22 -17.76
N ILE A 146 23.47 -11.40 -18.66
CA ILE A 146 23.14 -11.42 -20.09
C ILE A 146 24.01 -12.43 -20.82
N THR A 147 25.29 -12.53 -20.46
CA THR A 147 26.24 -13.46 -21.06
C THR A 147 27.32 -13.83 -20.06
N GLU A 148 27.95 -14.99 -20.32
CA GLU A 148 29.12 -15.44 -19.62
C GLU A 148 30.31 -15.40 -20.60
N ILE A 149 31.47 -14.93 -20.14
CA ILE A 149 32.71 -14.93 -20.90
C ILE A 149 33.82 -15.59 -20.08
N PRO A 150 34.86 -16.17 -20.73
CA PRO A 150 36.01 -16.69 -20.00
C PRO A 150 36.61 -15.62 -19.09
N ALA A 151 36.76 -15.94 -17.80
CA ALA A 151 37.33 -15.01 -16.84
C ALA A 151 38.80 -14.70 -17.19
N PRO A 152 39.23 -13.43 -17.16
CA PRO A 152 40.61 -13.05 -17.39
C PRO A 152 41.58 -13.68 -16.37
N ASN A 153 41.13 -13.90 -15.14
CA ASN A 153 41.86 -14.47 -14.03
C ASN A 153 40.95 -15.42 -13.22
N GLU A 154 41.52 -16.38 -12.52
CA GLU A 154 40.78 -17.30 -11.63
C GLU A 154 39.94 -16.55 -10.56
N ASP A 155 40.44 -15.40 -10.08
CA ASP A 155 39.75 -14.55 -9.11
C ASP A 155 38.47 -13.90 -9.65
N MET A 156 38.26 -13.86 -10.96
CA MET A 156 37.11 -13.24 -11.63
C MET A 156 36.02 -14.25 -11.99
N VAL A 157 36.24 -15.54 -11.72
CA VAL A 157 35.22 -16.57 -11.93
C VAL A 157 34.05 -16.33 -10.97
N GLY A 158 32.82 -16.30 -11.51
CA GLY A 158 31.61 -16.01 -10.75
C GLY A 158 31.41 -14.53 -10.38
N LYS A 159 32.26 -13.63 -10.87
CA LYS A 159 32.13 -12.19 -10.66
C LYS A 159 31.65 -11.45 -11.90
N VAL A 160 31.13 -10.26 -11.68
CA VAL A 160 30.73 -9.31 -12.73
C VAL A 160 32.01 -8.74 -13.37
N ILE A 161 32.22 -9.04 -14.64
CA ILE A 161 33.34 -8.53 -15.43
C ILE A 161 33.01 -7.17 -16.04
N ASP A 162 31.78 -7.02 -16.56
CA ASP A 162 31.35 -5.80 -17.20
C ASP A 162 29.86 -5.52 -16.92
N VAL A 163 29.46 -4.27 -17.04
CA VAL A 163 28.08 -3.81 -16.81
C VAL A 163 27.53 -3.18 -18.09
N ILE A 164 26.68 -3.92 -18.79
CA ILE A 164 26.01 -3.46 -20.01
C ILE A 164 25.02 -2.36 -19.69
N GLN A 165 24.24 -2.54 -18.60
CA GLN A 165 23.27 -1.58 -18.11
C GLN A 165 23.35 -1.48 -16.59
N PRO A 166 23.65 -0.30 -16.05
CA PRO A 166 23.77 -0.14 -14.59
C PRO A 166 22.45 -0.38 -13.88
N GLY A 167 22.51 -1.03 -12.71
CA GLY A 167 21.42 -1.14 -11.76
C GLY A 167 21.26 0.14 -10.97
N TYR A 168 20.06 0.36 -10.40
CA TYR A 168 19.79 1.51 -9.57
C TYR A 168 18.92 1.18 -8.36
N TYR A 169 19.20 1.89 -7.27
CA TYR A 169 18.37 1.97 -6.08
C TYR A 169 17.70 3.34 -5.99
N LEU A 170 16.49 3.37 -5.45
CA LEU A 170 15.80 4.58 -5.04
C LEU A 170 15.47 4.47 -3.55
N ASN A 171 16.06 5.34 -2.73
CA ASN A 171 15.91 5.30 -1.26
C ASN A 171 16.15 3.87 -0.72
N ASP A 172 17.29 3.27 -1.12
CA ASP A 172 17.75 1.92 -0.77
C ASP A 172 16.87 0.75 -1.27
N LYS A 173 15.80 1.04 -2.03
CA LYS A 173 14.97 0.04 -2.70
C LYS A 173 15.45 -0.17 -4.12
N LEU A 174 15.71 -1.42 -4.50
CA LEU A 174 16.06 -1.78 -5.87
C LEU A 174 14.91 -1.42 -6.83
N ILE A 175 15.20 -0.62 -7.86
CA ILE A 175 14.26 -0.23 -8.92
C ILE A 175 14.64 -0.78 -10.29
N ARG A 176 15.90 -1.19 -10.47
CA ARG A 176 16.39 -1.81 -11.69
C ARG A 176 17.61 -2.67 -11.40
N HIS A 177 17.56 -3.93 -11.79
CA HIS A 177 18.73 -4.83 -11.77
C HIS A 177 19.81 -4.35 -12.72
N ALA A 178 21.07 -4.62 -12.37
CA ALA A 178 22.16 -4.38 -13.32
C ALA A 178 22.21 -5.52 -14.32
N LYS A 179 22.32 -5.19 -15.63
CA LYS A 179 22.59 -6.18 -16.67
C LYS A 179 24.09 -6.33 -16.83
N VAL A 180 24.56 -7.52 -16.56
CA VAL A 180 25.98 -7.78 -16.37
C VAL A 180 26.50 -8.92 -17.23
N VAL A 181 27.83 -8.91 -17.43
CA VAL A 181 28.61 -10.00 -18.00
C VAL A 181 29.36 -10.68 -16.85
N VAL A 182 29.23 -12.00 -16.76
CA VAL A 182 29.81 -12.78 -15.66
C VAL A 182 31.00 -13.59 -16.16
N GLY A 183 32.03 -13.72 -15.33
CA GLY A 183 33.18 -14.55 -15.58
C GLY A 183 32.89 -16.02 -15.36
N LYS A 184 33.27 -16.87 -16.30
CA LYS A 184 33.16 -18.33 -16.22
C LYS A 184 34.53 -18.98 -16.16
#